data_7a05e6430e765bd860b3e1ad8e8534b5
#
_entry.id   7a05e6430e765bd860b3e1ad8e8534b5
#
_cell.length_a   1.000
_cell.length_b   1.000
_cell.length_c   1.000
_cell.angle_alpha   90.00
_cell.angle_beta   90.00
_cell.angle_gamma   90.00
#
_symmetry.space_group_name_H-M   'P 1'
#
loop_
_entity.id
_entity.type
_entity.pdbx_description
1 polymer ?
#
loop_
_entity_poly.entity_id
_entity_poly.type
_entity_poly.pdbx_seq_one_letter_code
_entity_poly.pdbx_strand_id
1 'polypeptide(L)'
;MNIRHLDNSISSHFDTYRQAIILLGARQVGKTTLLKKLFPKAHYLLLDNQHTKQVLESYDINTYRQILGQHKVVILDELHLLTNPGRAVKIIYDQLPSIKLVVTGSSSFHIKNKTSESMAGRKIDYHLYPLTFSEYLVQTKVESSLNTRLLDHLIQNSPPSIHSYSPSEIASNAMVFGLYPEIINLPQNTTYLSNLADSAIFKDILELNLIDNQTKAKQLLKLLAHQIGNLINYSELSNKLGLDQRTVKKYIEIFEQSFIVYRLYPYSTRTRNELTKTPKIYFWDLGLRNAIINNFEPITLRPDAGALFENFIITEIHKLNIYT
;
A
#
# COMPACT_ATOMS: atom_id res chain seq x y z
N MET A 1 6.23 19.05 6.12
CA MET A 1 6.85 17.97 6.92
C MET A 1 6.01 16.72 6.69
N ASN A 2 6.56 15.67 6.08
CA ASN A 2 5.76 14.48 5.74
C ASN A 2 5.55 13.64 7.00
N ILE A 3 4.46 13.88 7.73
CA ILE A 3 4.09 13.11 8.93
C ILE A 3 3.25 11.91 8.50
N ARG A 4 3.57 10.72 9.04
CA ARG A 4 2.83 9.48 8.82
C ARG A 4 2.47 8.83 10.16
N HIS A 5 1.36 8.14 10.23
CA HIS A 5 0.98 7.38 11.43
C HIS A 5 2.05 6.36 11.84
N LEU A 6 2.76 5.78 10.86
CA LEU A 6 3.85 4.82 11.09
C LEU A 6 5.16 5.44 11.59
N ASP A 7 5.32 6.76 11.64
CA ASP A 7 6.58 7.41 12.04
C ASP A 7 7.09 6.88 13.39
N ASN A 8 6.24 6.88 14.40
CA ASN A 8 6.60 6.45 15.75
C ASN A 8 6.88 4.94 15.82
N SER A 9 6.00 4.13 15.25
CA SER A 9 6.13 2.66 15.29
C SER A 9 7.42 2.18 14.59
N ILE A 10 7.81 2.80 13.47
CA ILE A 10 9.03 2.44 12.74
C ILE A 10 10.27 3.02 13.43
N SER A 11 10.23 4.26 13.93
CA SER A 11 11.40 4.88 14.58
C SER A 11 11.79 4.20 15.88
N SER A 12 10.82 3.77 16.68
CA SER A 12 11.03 3.06 17.95
C SER A 12 11.14 1.53 17.80
N HIS A 13 10.98 0.99 16.59
CA HIS A 13 10.97 -0.45 16.37
C HIS A 13 12.18 -1.16 16.99
N PHE A 14 13.39 -0.67 16.71
CA PHE A 14 14.63 -1.28 17.17
C PHE A 14 14.97 -1.01 18.64
N ASP A 15 14.14 -0.28 19.36
CA ASP A 15 14.25 -0.13 20.81
C ASP A 15 13.56 -1.31 21.51
N THR A 16 12.59 -1.94 20.84
CA THR A 16 11.80 -3.06 21.37
C THR A 16 12.14 -4.38 20.69
N TYR A 17 12.38 -4.36 19.38
CA TYR A 17 12.51 -5.55 18.55
C TYR A 17 13.86 -5.62 17.85
N ARG A 18 14.43 -6.82 17.78
CA ARG A 18 15.61 -7.11 16.94
C ARG A 18 15.23 -7.44 15.51
N GLN A 19 14.00 -7.89 15.26
CA GLN A 19 13.50 -8.34 13.98
C GLN A 19 13.69 -7.27 12.89
N ALA A 20 13.93 -7.71 11.66
CA ALA A 20 14.01 -6.81 10.52
C ALA A 20 12.66 -6.14 10.26
N ILE A 21 12.67 -4.87 9.93
CA ILE A 21 11.49 -4.15 9.43
C ILE A 21 11.27 -4.55 7.98
N ILE A 22 10.07 -5.01 7.63
CA ILE A 22 9.62 -5.17 6.23
C ILE A 22 8.54 -4.14 5.98
N LEU A 23 8.85 -3.09 5.22
CA LEU A 23 7.89 -2.04 4.85
C LEU A 23 7.29 -2.33 3.48
N LEU A 24 6.04 -2.75 3.47
CA LEU A 24 5.26 -3.09 2.28
C LEU A 24 4.28 -1.96 1.92
N GLY A 25 3.95 -1.83 0.66
CA GLY A 25 2.95 -0.86 0.20
C GLY A 25 3.06 -0.60 -1.29
N ALA A 26 2.01 -0.05 -1.90
CA ALA A 26 1.98 0.26 -3.31
C ALA A 26 3.18 1.13 -3.75
N ARG A 27 3.45 1.19 -5.06
CA ARG A 27 4.40 2.19 -5.60
C ARG A 27 3.93 3.60 -5.26
N GLN A 28 4.88 4.52 -5.10
CA GLN A 28 4.64 5.96 -4.89
C GLN A 28 3.86 6.34 -3.63
N VAL A 29 3.63 5.42 -2.68
CA VAL A 29 3.03 5.75 -1.36
C VAL A 29 4.01 6.40 -0.38
N GLY A 30 5.28 6.55 -0.77
CA GLY A 30 6.30 7.25 0.02
C GLY A 30 7.17 6.38 0.92
N LYS A 31 7.31 5.06 0.65
CA LYS A 31 8.17 4.14 1.44
C LYS A 31 9.59 4.66 1.59
N THR A 32 10.26 4.92 0.48
CA THR A 32 11.65 5.42 0.45
C THR A 32 11.80 6.76 1.14
N THR A 33 10.85 7.67 0.93
CA THR A 33 10.82 8.99 1.57
C THR A 33 10.69 8.88 3.08
N LEU A 34 9.80 8.00 3.56
CA LEU A 34 9.61 7.72 4.98
C LEU A 34 10.89 7.19 5.60
N LEU A 35 11.50 6.16 5.01
CA LEU A 35 12.70 5.53 5.56
C LEU A 35 13.92 6.47 5.56
N LYS A 36 14.12 7.26 4.51
CA LYS A 36 15.19 8.28 4.48
C LYS A 36 15.01 9.36 5.53
N LYS A 37 13.76 9.72 5.83
CA LYS A 37 13.43 10.65 6.92
C LYS A 37 13.74 10.05 8.30
N LEU A 38 13.33 8.82 8.55
CA LEU A 38 13.46 8.17 9.86
C LEU A 38 14.90 7.67 10.11
N PHE A 39 15.60 7.25 9.07
CA PHE A 39 16.96 6.71 9.15
C PHE A 39 17.93 7.48 8.25
N PRO A 40 18.19 8.78 8.52
CA PRO A 40 19.00 9.63 7.62
C PRO A 40 20.47 9.20 7.50
N LYS A 41 20.96 8.39 8.45
CA LYS A 41 22.35 7.85 8.47
C LYS A 41 22.42 6.38 8.04
N ALA A 42 21.30 5.80 7.55
CA ALA A 42 21.29 4.42 7.09
C ALA A 42 22.08 4.24 5.80
N HIS A 43 22.72 3.10 5.66
CA HIS A 43 23.28 2.66 4.40
C HIS A 43 22.15 2.18 3.49
N TYR A 44 21.85 2.95 2.44
CA TYR A 44 20.74 2.70 1.54
C TYR A 44 21.21 1.97 0.28
N LEU A 45 20.66 0.81 0.03
CA LEU A 45 20.96 -0.05 -1.11
C LEU A 45 19.70 -0.25 -1.96
N LEU A 46 19.72 0.27 -3.18
CA LEU A 46 18.66 0.08 -4.17
C LEU A 46 18.96 -1.16 -5.01
N LEU A 47 18.06 -2.13 -4.97
CA LEU A 47 18.22 -3.42 -5.68
C LEU A 47 17.88 -3.37 -7.16
N ASP A 48 17.33 -2.27 -7.65
CA ASP A 48 17.23 -1.97 -9.08
C ASP A 48 18.62 -1.73 -9.72
N ASN A 49 19.62 -1.36 -8.90
CA ASN A 49 21.01 -1.27 -9.34
C ASN A 49 21.60 -2.68 -9.51
N GLN A 50 22.03 -3.01 -10.73
CA GLN A 50 22.54 -4.34 -11.07
C GLN A 50 23.74 -4.77 -10.22
N HIS A 51 24.67 -3.86 -9.92
CA HIS A 51 25.82 -4.17 -9.06
C HIS A 51 25.40 -4.54 -7.64
N THR A 52 24.50 -3.74 -7.03
CA THR A 52 23.95 -4.02 -5.71
C THR A 52 23.23 -5.37 -5.68
N LYS A 53 22.45 -5.66 -6.72
CA LYS A 53 21.75 -6.93 -6.88
C LYS A 53 22.72 -8.10 -6.94
N GLN A 54 23.73 -8.04 -7.80
CA GLN A 54 24.75 -9.09 -7.93
C GLN A 54 25.49 -9.37 -6.63
N VAL A 55 25.85 -8.31 -5.90
CA VAL A 55 26.48 -8.43 -4.59
C VAL A 55 25.59 -9.17 -3.60
N LEU A 56 24.33 -8.83 -3.51
CA LEU A 56 23.39 -9.48 -2.58
C LEU A 56 22.98 -10.89 -3.05
N GLU A 57 23.05 -11.19 -4.34
CA GLU A 57 22.83 -12.53 -4.90
C GLU A 57 24.05 -13.45 -4.79
N SER A 58 25.19 -12.95 -4.33
CA SER A 58 26.33 -13.82 -3.97
C SER A 58 25.98 -14.75 -2.79
N TYR A 59 25.06 -14.33 -1.91
CA TYR A 59 24.68 -15.00 -0.65
C TYR A 59 25.89 -15.42 0.18
N ASP A 60 26.98 -14.63 0.13
CA ASP A 60 28.23 -14.84 0.85
C ASP A 60 28.38 -13.86 2.00
N ILE A 61 28.65 -14.39 3.19
CA ILE A 61 28.77 -13.60 4.43
C ILE A 61 29.97 -12.68 4.43
N ASN A 62 31.08 -13.08 3.79
CA ASN A 62 32.29 -12.25 3.78
C ASN A 62 32.05 -11.01 2.90
N THR A 63 31.42 -11.19 1.75
CA THR A 63 30.97 -10.10 0.88
C THR A 63 30.01 -9.17 1.62
N TYR A 64 29.02 -9.73 2.33
CA TYR A 64 28.08 -8.93 3.11
C TYR A 64 28.76 -8.16 4.25
N ARG A 65 29.72 -8.79 4.96
CA ARG A 65 30.47 -8.15 6.03
C ARG A 65 31.32 -6.98 5.53
N GLN A 66 31.92 -7.10 4.36
CA GLN A 66 32.70 -6.01 3.75
C GLN A 66 31.81 -4.80 3.39
N ILE A 67 30.62 -5.03 2.86
CA ILE A 67 29.76 -3.96 2.33
C ILE A 67 28.87 -3.39 3.42
N LEU A 68 28.35 -4.22 4.32
CA LEU A 68 27.34 -3.85 5.30
C LEU A 68 27.90 -3.67 6.70
N GLY A 69 29.00 -4.36 7.02
CA GLY A 69 29.45 -4.58 8.41
C GLY A 69 29.83 -3.33 9.20
N GLN A 70 30.09 -2.20 8.55
CA GLN A 70 30.40 -0.92 9.20
C GLN A 70 29.16 -0.08 9.53
N HIS A 71 27.97 -0.49 9.06
CA HIS A 71 26.76 0.28 9.17
C HIS A 71 25.85 -0.26 10.27
N LYS A 72 25.29 0.64 11.09
CA LYS A 72 24.33 0.27 12.15
C LYS A 72 22.93 -0.02 11.59
N VAL A 73 22.51 0.73 10.58
CA VAL A 73 21.20 0.56 9.91
C VAL A 73 21.45 0.39 8.41
N VAL A 74 20.86 -0.64 7.84
CA VAL A 74 20.91 -0.94 6.39
C VAL A 74 19.49 -0.98 5.85
N ILE A 75 19.24 -0.29 4.75
CA ILE A 75 17.97 -0.30 4.03
C ILE A 75 18.18 -1.01 2.69
N LEU A 76 17.44 -2.10 2.47
CA LEU A 76 17.37 -2.80 1.19
C LEU A 76 16.05 -2.42 0.51
N ASP A 77 16.12 -1.58 -0.51
CA ASP A 77 14.94 -1.10 -1.24
C ASP A 77 14.64 -1.99 -2.45
N GLU A 78 13.37 -2.35 -2.65
CA GLU A 78 12.85 -3.25 -3.71
C GLU A 78 13.40 -4.69 -3.60
N LEU A 79 13.40 -5.26 -2.39
CA LEU A 79 13.94 -6.60 -2.09
C LEU A 79 13.40 -7.70 -3.02
N HIS A 80 12.19 -7.55 -3.55
CA HIS A 80 11.55 -8.51 -4.44
C HIS A 80 12.33 -8.76 -5.75
N LEU A 81 13.24 -7.86 -6.12
CA LEU A 81 14.11 -8.00 -7.30
C LEU A 81 15.19 -9.08 -7.15
N LEU A 82 15.49 -9.54 -5.93
CA LEU A 82 16.39 -10.67 -5.71
C LEU A 82 15.74 -12.01 -6.09
N THR A 83 16.54 -12.92 -6.56
CA THR A 83 16.11 -14.31 -6.86
C THR A 83 15.64 -15.03 -5.59
N ASN A 84 16.38 -14.89 -4.48
CA ASN A 84 16.01 -15.45 -3.19
C ASN A 84 16.13 -14.41 -2.06
N PRO A 85 15.14 -13.51 -1.94
CA PRO A 85 15.17 -12.43 -0.96
C PRO A 85 15.24 -12.92 0.49
N GLY A 86 14.55 -14.02 0.81
CA GLY A 86 14.53 -14.58 2.16
C GLY A 86 15.89 -15.11 2.61
N ARG A 87 16.67 -15.70 1.70
CA ARG A 87 18.03 -16.18 2.00
C ARG A 87 18.96 -15.01 2.32
N ALA A 88 18.90 -13.92 1.54
CA ALA A 88 19.72 -12.74 1.77
C ALA A 88 19.44 -12.13 3.15
N VAL A 89 18.16 -11.90 3.47
CA VAL A 89 17.76 -11.35 4.78
C VAL A 89 18.15 -12.29 5.91
N LYS A 90 17.95 -13.59 5.77
CA LYS A 90 18.34 -14.59 6.78
C LYS A 90 19.84 -14.53 7.09
N ILE A 91 20.71 -14.49 6.06
CA ILE A 91 22.16 -14.42 6.26
C ILE A 91 22.52 -13.13 7.02
N ILE A 92 21.98 -11.98 6.61
CA ILE A 92 22.25 -10.71 7.28
C ILE A 92 21.78 -10.76 8.75
N TYR A 93 20.53 -11.17 8.98
CA TYR A 93 19.92 -11.21 10.29
C TYR A 93 20.66 -12.16 11.25
N ASP A 94 20.98 -13.38 10.81
CA ASP A 94 21.58 -14.41 11.66
C ASP A 94 23.08 -14.18 11.88
N GLN A 95 23.83 -13.67 10.89
CA GLN A 95 25.29 -13.61 10.91
C GLN A 95 25.87 -12.20 11.10
N LEU A 96 25.05 -11.14 10.99
CA LEU A 96 25.44 -9.75 11.24
C LEU A 96 24.50 -9.10 12.27
N PRO A 97 24.50 -9.59 13.53
CA PRO A 97 23.50 -9.22 14.53
C PRO A 97 23.55 -7.75 14.96
N SER A 98 24.63 -7.04 14.65
CA SER A 98 24.78 -5.61 14.93
C SER A 98 24.01 -4.72 13.93
N ILE A 99 23.59 -5.29 12.80
CA ILE A 99 22.87 -4.54 11.76
C ILE A 99 21.36 -4.52 12.04
N LYS A 100 20.81 -3.33 12.13
CA LYS A 100 19.38 -3.05 12.12
C LYS A 100 18.92 -3.06 10.67
N LEU A 101 18.20 -4.10 10.25
CA LEU A 101 17.83 -4.31 8.85
C LEU A 101 16.43 -3.79 8.56
N VAL A 102 16.32 -2.96 7.53
CA VAL A 102 15.06 -2.44 6.99
C VAL A 102 14.96 -2.84 5.53
N VAL A 103 13.81 -3.35 5.14
CA VAL A 103 13.57 -3.86 3.78
C VAL A 103 12.30 -3.24 3.24
N THR A 104 12.27 -2.92 1.95
CA THR A 104 11.03 -2.51 1.29
C THR A 104 10.64 -3.42 0.13
N GLY A 105 9.36 -3.35 -0.23
CA GLY A 105 8.84 -3.96 -1.44
C GLY A 105 7.49 -3.36 -1.84
N SER A 106 7.25 -3.29 -3.16
CA SER A 106 6.03 -2.75 -3.74
C SER A 106 4.88 -3.75 -3.79
N SER A 107 5.19 -5.05 -3.72
CA SER A 107 4.22 -6.13 -3.73
C SER A 107 4.44 -7.07 -2.55
N SER A 108 3.37 -7.35 -1.81
CA SER A 108 3.43 -8.31 -0.70
C SER A 108 3.60 -9.76 -1.19
N PHE A 109 3.21 -10.05 -2.42
CA PHE A 109 3.20 -11.39 -2.98
C PHE A 109 4.59 -12.03 -3.04
N HIS A 110 5.56 -11.33 -3.64
CA HIS A 110 6.90 -11.89 -3.81
C HIS A 110 7.66 -12.00 -2.50
N ILE A 111 7.53 -11.00 -1.65
CA ILE A 111 8.21 -11.01 -0.36
C ILE A 111 7.59 -12.08 0.54
N LYS A 112 6.26 -12.19 0.60
CA LYS A 112 5.60 -13.21 1.42
C LYS A 112 5.89 -14.63 0.95
N ASN A 113 5.75 -14.93 -0.36
CA ASN A 113 5.93 -16.29 -0.87
C ASN A 113 7.40 -16.75 -0.91
N LYS A 114 8.33 -15.83 -1.21
CA LYS A 114 9.77 -16.16 -1.28
C LYS A 114 10.48 -16.06 0.08
N THR A 115 9.86 -15.48 1.10
CA THR A 115 10.48 -15.26 2.41
C THR A 115 9.79 -15.98 3.56
N SER A 116 8.59 -16.55 3.34
CA SER A 116 7.74 -17.06 4.43
C SER A 116 8.45 -18.08 5.33
N GLU A 117 9.15 -19.06 4.77
CA GLU A 117 9.86 -20.07 5.54
C GLU A 117 11.19 -19.58 6.14
N SER A 118 11.97 -18.81 5.36
CA SER A 118 13.30 -18.38 5.76
C SER A 118 13.31 -17.21 6.73
N MET A 119 12.22 -16.45 6.83
CA MET A 119 12.10 -15.25 7.66
C MET A 119 11.14 -15.40 8.85
N ALA A 120 10.61 -16.58 9.11
CA ALA A 120 9.77 -16.82 10.28
C ALA A 120 10.50 -16.41 11.57
N GLY A 121 9.88 -15.57 12.40
CA GLY A 121 10.44 -15.03 13.63
C GLY A 121 11.55 -13.98 13.46
N ARG A 122 11.97 -13.63 12.24
CA ARG A 122 13.06 -12.69 11.95
C ARG A 122 12.60 -11.34 11.43
N LYS A 123 11.31 -11.16 11.21
CA LYS A 123 10.74 -9.93 10.62
C LYS A 123 9.48 -9.49 11.32
N ILE A 124 9.21 -8.19 11.22
CA ILE A 124 7.91 -7.58 11.50
C ILE A 124 7.49 -6.80 10.26
N ASP A 125 6.28 -7.09 9.78
CA ASP A 125 5.71 -6.47 8.58
C ASP A 125 4.96 -5.19 8.96
N TYR A 126 5.28 -4.10 8.28
CA TYR A 126 4.54 -2.82 8.30
C TYR A 126 3.96 -2.55 6.93
N HIS A 127 2.74 -2.02 6.88
CA HIS A 127 2.07 -1.69 5.65
C HIS A 127 1.88 -0.19 5.52
N LEU A 128 2.40 0.40 4.44
CA LEU A 128 2.23 1.81 4.13
C LEU A 128 1.24 1.96 2.98
N TYR A 129 0.10 2.57 3.27
CA TYR A 129 -0.95 2.87 2.30
C TYR A 129 -0.83 4.30 1.77
N PRO A 130 -1.58 4.70 0.72
CA PRO A 130 -1.82 6.11 0.43
C PRO A 130 -2.22 6.85 1.71
N LEU A 131 -2.00 8.15 1.77
CA LEU A 131 -2.23 8.95 2.98
C LEU A 131 -3.60 8.63 3.59
N THR A 132 -3.69 8.66 4.91
CA THR A 132 -4.99 8.84 5.56
C THR A 132 -5.46 10.28 5.34
N PHE A 133 -6.75 10.51 5.50
CA PHE A 133 -7.28 11.86 5.40
C PHE A 133 -6.65 12.80 6.44
N SER A 134 -6.42 12.31 7.67
CA SER A 134 -5.71 13.05 8.71
C SER A 134 -4.27 13.38 8.30
N GLU A 135 -3.51 12.44 7.73
CA GLU A 135 -2.16 12.71 7.22
C GLU A 135 -2.17 13.75 6.09
N TYR A 136 -3.18 13.69 5.21
CA TYR A 136 -3.35 14.66 4.14
C TYR A 136 -3.62 16.07 4.70
N LEU A 137 -4.54 16.21 5.65
CA LEU A 137 -4.87 17.51 6.28
C LEU A 137 -3.65 18.14 6.96
N VAL A 138 -2.84 17.32 7.66
CA VAL A 138 -1.60 17.82 8.29
C VAL A 138 -0.55 18.22 7.26
N GLN A 139 -0.37 17.42 6.19
CA GLN A 139 0.62 17.73 5.17
C GLN A 139 0.24 18.94 4.31
N THR A 140 -1.05 19.20 4.13
CA THR A 140 -1.57 20.41 3.48
C THR A 140 -1.68 21.60 4.42
N LYS A 141 -1.27 21.46 5.70
CA LYS A 141 -1.31 22.49 6.74
C LYS A 141 -2.73 22.97 7.11
N VAL A 142 -3.74 22.17 6.84
CA VAL A 142 -5.11 22.40 7.28
C VAL A 142 -5.24 22.06 8.76
N GLU A 143 -4.57 20.98 9.19
CA GLU A 143 -4.49 20.54 10.59
C GLU A 143 -3.06 20.67 11.12
N SER A 144 -2.91 20.80 12.42
CA SER A 144 -1.60 20.92 13.09
C SER A 144 -1.03 19.59 13.57
N SER A 145 -1.88 18.60 13.79
CA SER A 145 -1.51 17.27 14.33
C SER A 145 -2.35 16.14 13.71
N LEU A 146 -1.81 14.94 13.75
CA LEU A 146 -2.54 13.74 13.33
C LEU A 146 -3.69 13.46 14.29
N ASN A 147 -4.87 13.21 13.72
CA ASN A 147 -6.03 12.77 14.45
C ASN A 147 -6.27 11.27 14.17
N THR A 148 -6.31 10.48 15.22
CA THR A 148 -6.55 9.04 15.14
C THR A 148 -8.04 8.69 15.19
N ARG A 149 -8.89 9.68 15.55
CA ARG A 149 -10.33 9.49 15.71
C ARG A 149 -11.10 10.26 14.64
N LEU A 150 -11.16 9.71 13.43
CA LEU A 150 -11.93 10.28 12.32
C LEU A 150 -13.40 10.57 12.74
N LEU A 151 -13.99 9.68 13.57
CA LEU A 151 -15.34 9.82 14.08
C LEU A 151 -15.49 11.02 15.06
N ASP A 152 -14.47 11.34 15.83
CA ASP A 152 -14.52 12.48 16.75
C ASP A 152 -14.62 13.80 15.99
N HIS A 153 -14.00 13.92 14.82
CA HIS A 153 -14.16 15.10 13.94
C HIS A 153 -15.54 15.19 13.28
N LEU A 154 -16.14 14.07 12.98
CA LEU A 154 -17.50 14.03 12.38
C LEU A 154 -18.59 14.25 13.44
N ILE A 155 -18.34 13.92 14.70
CA ILE A 155 -19.29 13.98 15.81
C ILE A 155 -19.13 15.27 16.63
N GLN A 156 -17.92 15.75 16.82
CA GLN A 156 -17.69 17.02 17.49
C GLN A 156 -18.01 18.15 16.51
N ASN A 157 -19.03 18.96 16.86
CA ASN A 157 -19.24 20.29 16.31
C ASN A 157 -18.03 21.17 16.71
N SER A 158 -16.88 20.93 16.13
CA SER A 158 -15.71 21.78 16.28
C SER A 158 -16.07 23.17 15.77
N PRO A 159 -15.78 24.24 16.50
CA PRO A 159 -16.01 25.60 16.01
C PRO A 159 -15.28 25.73 14.65
N PRO A 160 -15.85 26.47 13.70
CA PRO A 160 -15.23 26.63 12.38
C PRO A 160 -13.80 27.14 12.59
N SER A 161 -12.83 26.37 12.17
CA SER A 161 -11.44 26.82 12.11
C SER A 161 -11.40 28.07 11.22
N ILE A 162 -10.60 29.06 11.62
CA ILE A 162 -10.44 30.35 10.93
C ILE A 162 -9.93 30.21 9.49
N HIS A 163 -9.78 28.98 8.99
CA HIS A 163 -9.32 28.68 7.66
C HIS A 163 -10.49 28.60 6.67
N SER A 164 -10.34 29.30 5.56
CA SER A 164 -11.30 29.51 4.47
C SER A 164 -11.65 28.25 3.64
N TYR A 165 -11.42 27.03 4.14
CA TYR A 165 -11.74 25.81 3.43
C TYR A 165 -12.91 25.07 4.10
N SER A 166 -13.91 24.72 3.29
CA SER A 166 -14.98 23.83 3.73
C SER A 166 -14.42 22.41 3.88
N PRO A 167 -14.51 21.75 5.06
CA PRO A 167 -14.11 20.37 5.23
C PRO A 167 -14.76 19.41 4.21
N SER A 168 -15.99 19.71 3.78
CA SER A 168 -16.72 18.97 2.76
C SER A 168 -16.08 19.08 1.37
N GLU A 169 -15.50 20.21 1.01
CA GLU A 169 -14.80 20.41 -0.27
C GLU A 169 -13.49 19.64 -0.32
N ILE A 170 -12.70 19.68 0.76
CA ILE A 170 -11.46 18.92 0.88
C ILE A 170 -11.72 17.43 0.80
N ALA A 171 -12.75 16.91 1.48
CA ALA A 171 -13.14 15.53 1.43
C ALA A 171 -13.65 15.14 0.03
N SER A 172 -14.41 16.02 -0.64
CA SER A 172 -14.85 15.81 -2.02
C SER A 172 -13.67 15.69 -2.98
N ASN A 173 -12.68 16.57 -2.86
CA ASN A 173 -11.46 16.50 -3.65
C ASN A 173 -10.66 15.20 -3.37
N ALA A 174 -10.55 14.79 -2.11
CA ALA A 174 -9.92 13.54 -1.73
C ALA A 174 -10.64 12.29 -2.32
N MET A 175 -11.97 12.33 -2.41
CA MET A 175 -12.75 11.27 -3.05
C MET A 175 -12.60 11.25 -4.58
N VAL A 176 -12.33 12.38 -5.22
CA VAL A 176 -12.13 12.45 -6.67
C VAL A 176 -10.69 12.15 -7.07
N PHE A 177 -9.71 12.78 -6.42
CA PHE A 177 -8.31 12.74 -6.81
C PHE A 177 -7.44 11.83 -5.94
N GLY A 178 -8.03 11.23 -4.89
CA GLY A 178 -7.32 10.31 -4.00
C GLY A 178 -6.37 10.97 -3.02
N LEU A 179 -5.58 10.13 -2.36
CA LEU A 179 -4.69 10.49 -1.27
C LEU A 179 -3.26 9.96 -1.48
N TYR A 180 -2.83 9.75 -2.73
CA TYR A 180 -1.41 9.51 -2.99
C TYR A 180 -0.59 10.74 -2.63
N PRO A 181 0.60 10.58 -2.00
CA PRO A 181 1.36 11.74 -1.48
C PRO A 181 1.66 12.82 -2.53
N GLU A 182 1.91 12.42 -3.78
CA GLU A 182 2.25 13.37 -4.84
C GLU A 182 1.08 14.28 -5.26
N ILE A 183 -0.16 13.90 -4.94
CA ILE A 183 -1.35 14.76 -5.16
C ILE A 183 -1.27 16.07 -4.36
N ILE A 184 -0.51 16.10 -3.26
CA ILE A 184 -0.27 17.34 -2.51
C ILE A 184 0.53 18.36 -3.36
N ASN A 185 1.52 17.87 -4.12
CA ASN A 185 2.37 18.69 -5.01
C ASN A 185 1.70 18.96 -6.36
N LEU A 186 0.85 18.02 -6.80
CA LEU A 186 0.17 18.04 -8.09
C LEU A 186 -1.36 17.94 -7.89
N PRO A 187 -2.00 18.95 -7.25
CA PRO A 187 -3.42 18.88 -6.95
C PRO A 187 -4.25 18.76 -8.25
N GLN A 188 -5.25 17.87 -8.21
CA GLN A 188 -6.19 17.59 -9.30
C GLN A 188 -5.52 17.17 -10.64
N ASN A 189 -4.30 16.64 -10.60
CA ASN A 189 -3.58 16.24 -11.81
C ASN A 189 -4.04 14.86 -12.30
N THR A 190 -4.97 14.84 -13.25
CA THR A 190 -5.53 13.62 -13.84
C THR A 190 -4.50 12.84 -14.67
N THR A 191 -3.57 13.53 -15.34
CA THR A 191 -2.48 12.90 -16.10
C THR A 191 -1.55 12.11 -15.18
N TYR A 192 -1.18 12.68 -14.02
CA TYR A 192 -0.40 11.97 -13.02
C TYR A 192 -1.14 10.70 -12.54
N LEU A 193 -2.43 10.82 -12.22
CA LEU A 193 -3.23 9.69 -11.74
C LEU A 193 -3.40 8.60 -12.82
N SER A 194 -3.58 8.97 -14.07
CA SER A 194 -3.64 8.02 -15.19
C SER A 194 -2.31 7.27 -15.35
N ASN A 195 -1.18 7.99 -15.32
CA ASN A 195 0.15 7.39 -15.36
C ASN A 195 0.43 6.51 -14.12
N LEU A 196 -0.05 6.91 -12.95
CA LEU A 196 0.04 6.09 -11.72
C LEU A 196 -0.74 4.80 -11.89
N ALA A 197 -1.99 4.86 -12.38
CA ALA A 197 -2.82 3.70 -12.62
C ALA A 197 -2.15 2.74 -13.61
N ASP A 198 -1.63 3.24 -14.71
CA ASP A 198 -0.91 2.43 -15.69
C ASP A 198 0.37 1.82 -15.10
N SER A 199 1.16 2.57 -14.35
CA SER A 199 2.42 2.08 -13.77
C SER A 199 2.18 1.09 -12.61
N ALA A 200 1.26 1.38 -11.70
CA ALA A 200 0.95 0.52 -10.55
C ALA A 200 0.31 -0.79 -10.99
N ILE A 201 -0.60 -0.73 -11.98
CA ILE A 201 -1.31 -1.90 -12.48
C ILE A 201 -0.41 -2.75 -13.37
N PHE A 202 0.45 -2.13 -14.19
CA PHE A 202 1.14 -2.88 -15.24
C PHE A 202 2.55 -3.26 -14.89
N LYS A 203 3.36 -2.40 -14.29
CA LYS A 203 4.72 -2.79 -13.92
C LYS A 203 4.71 -3.85 -12.82
N ASP A 204 4.04 -3.59 -11.69
CA ASP A 204 4.12 -4.49 -10.54
C ASP A 204 3.44 -5.85 -10.80
N ILE A 205 2.31 -5.84 -11.50
CA ILE A 205 1.54 -7.05 -11.78
C ILE A 205 2.16 -7.86 -12.94
N LEU A 206 2.71 -7.17 -13.94
CA LEU A 206 3.28 -7.84 -15.12
C LEU A 206 4.71 -8.34 -14.89
N GLU A 207 5.54 -7.61 -14.16
CA GLU A 207 6.87 -8.07 -13.74
C GLU A 207 6.80 -9.38 -12.93
N LEU A 208 5.65 -9.66 -12.32
CA LEU A 208 5.43 -10.87 -11.54
C LEU A 208 5.17 -12.11 -12.40
N ASN A 209 4.92 -11.99 -13.72
CA ASN A 209 4.51 -13.10 -14.60
C ASN A 209 3.36 -13.97 -14.03
N LEU A 210 2.50 -13.37 -13.18
CA LEU A 210 1.42 -14.07 -12.49
C LEU A 210 0.09 -14.00 -13.24
N ILE A 211 0.00 -13.09 -14.22
CA ILE A 211 -1.17 -12.85 -15.04
C ILE A 211 -0.93 -13.35 -16.45
N ASP A 212 -1.65 -14.40 -16.80
CA ASP A 212 -1.54 -15.05 -18.12
C ASP A 212 -2.17 -14.19 -19.23
N ASN A 213 -3.21 -13.42 -18.91
CA ASN A 213 -3.91 -12.53 -19.84
C ASN A 213 -4.08 -11.12 -19.27
N GLN A 214 -3.18 -10.24 -19.69
CA GLN A 214 -3.11 -8.86 -19.25
C GLN A 214 -4.36 -8.04 -19.60
N THR A 215 -4.90 -8.24 -20.81
CA THR A 215 -6.11 -7.53 -21.28
C THR A 215 -7.31 -7.89 -20.42
N LYS A 216 -7.49 -9.17 -20.10
CA LYS A 216 -8.58 -9.64 -19.24
C LYS A 216 -8.41 -9.17 -17.80
N ALA A 217 -7.19 -9.09 -17.29
CA ALA A 217 -6.92 -8.53 -15.96
C ALA A 217 -7.28 -7.04 -15.89
N LYS A 218 -6.93 -6.25 -16.92
CA LYS A 218 -7.35 -4.84 -17.03
C LYS A 218 -8.86 -4.71 -17.04
N GLN A 219 -9.54 -5.51 -17.85
CA GLN A 219 -10.99 -5.51 -17.93
C GLN A 219 -11.64 -5.87 -16.59
N LEU A 220 -11.08 -6.89 -15.89
CA LEU A 220 -11.54 -7.27 -14.56
C LEU A 220 -11.40 -6.11 -13.57
N LEU A 221 -10.24 -5.46 -13.52
CA LEU A 221 -10.01 -4.34 -12.61
C LEU A 221 -10.95 -3.17 -12.90
N LYS A 222 -11.23 -2.89 -14.18
CA LYS A 222 -12.20 -1.88 -14.59
C LYS A 222 -13.63 -2.23 -14.14
N LEU A 223 -14.02 -3.51 -14.28
CA LEU A 223 -15.34 -3.98 -13.79
C LEU A 223 -15.44 -3.83 -12.27
N LEU A 224 -14.39 -4.19 -11.51
CA LEU A 224 -14.34 -4.01 -10.05
C LEU A 224 -14.42 -2.52 -9.67
N ALA A 225 -13.77 -1.64 -10.43
CA ALA A 225 -13.84 -0.20 -10.20
C ALA A 225 -15.26 0.36 -10.41
N HIS A 226 -16.04 -0.18 -11.34
CA HIS A 226 -17.45 0.15 -11.48
C HIS A 226 -18.33 -0.45 -10.39
N GLN A 227 -17.94 -1.57 -9.78
CA GLN A 227 -18.70 -2.29 -8.75
C GLN A 227 -18.20 -1.98 -7.31
N ILE A 228 -17.52 -0.86 -7.13
CA ILE A 228 -16.98 -0.45 -5.83
C ILE A 228 -18.07 -0.47 -4.73
N GLY A 229 -17.75 -1.03 -3.56
CA GLY A 229 -18.69 -1.16 -2.45
C GLY A 229 -19.74 -2.27 -2.59
N ASN A 230 -19.79 -2.98 -3.72
CA ASN A 230 -20.71 -4.07 -3.95
C ASN A 230 -20.11 -5.44 -3.63
N LEU A 231 -20.97 -6.43 -3.42
CA LEU A 231 -20.59 -7.82 -3.29
C LEU A 231 -19.97 -8.36 -4.58
N ILE A 232 -18.89 -9.13 -4.48
CA ILE A 232 -18.21 -9.68 -5.65
C ILE A 232 -18.99 -10.87 -6.20
N ASN A 233 -19.55 -10.74 -7.40
CA ASN A 233 -20.15 -11.87 -8.10
C ASN A 233 -19.14 -12.54 -9.03
N TYR A 234 -18.43 -13.55 -8.54
CA TYR A 234 -17.40 -14.25 -9.29
C TYR A 234 -17.93 -14.93 -10.56
N SER A 235 -19.17 -15.45 -10.54
CA SER A 235 -19.80 -16.08 -11.70
C SER A 235 -20.11 -15.06 -12.81
N GLU A 236 -20.65 -13.91 -12.46
CA GLU A 236 -20.92 -12.82 -13.39
C GLU A 236 -19.64 -12.30 -14.03
N LEU A 237 -18.60 -12.05 -13.23
CA LEU A 237 -17.30 -11.57 -13.71
C LEU A 237 -16.64 -12.60 -14.64
N SER A 238 -16.72 -13.87 -14.29
CA SER A 238 -16.23 -15.01 -15.08
C SER A 238 -16.90 -15.04 -16.47
N ASN A 239 -18.25 -14.98 -16.50
CA ASN A 239 -19.02 -14.98 -17.75
C ASN A 239 -18.71 -13.76 -18.62
N LYS A 240 -18.71 -12.55 -18.05
CA LYS A 240 -18.42 -11.30 -18.77
C LYS A 240 -17.04 -11.27 -19.41
N LEU A 241 -16.05 -11.91 -18.75
CA LEU A 241 -14.67 -11.90 -19.20
C LEU A 241 -14.27 -13.14 -20.02
N GLY A 242 -15.11 -14.16 -20.07
CA GLY A 242 -14.74 -15.45 -20.66
C GLY A 242 -13.51 -16.07 -19.95
N LEU A 243 -13.49 -16.00 -18.63
CA LEU A 243 -12.49 -16.59 -17.75
C LEU A 243 -13.15 -17.63 -16.85
N ASP A 244 -12.40 -18.57 -16.30
CA ASP A 244 -12.92 -19.39 -15.22
C ASP A 244 -12.90 -18.63 -13.87
N GLN A 245 -13.76 -19.07 -12.93
CA GLN A 245 -13.87 -18.40 -11.63
C GLN A 245 -12.59 -18.45 -10.78
N ARG A 246 -11.75 -19.47 -10.98
CA ARG A 246 -10.48 -19.60 -10.24
C ARG A 246 -9.50 -18.53 -10.72
N THR A 247 -9.45 -18.29 -12.03
CA THR A 247 -8.64 -17.22 -12.63
C THR A 247 -9.11 -15.84 -12.17
N VAL A 248 -10.43 -15.60 -12.11
CA VAL A 248 -10.97 -14.34 -11.56
C VAL A 248 -10.54 -14.14 -10.10
N LYS A 249 -10.67 -15.18 -9.24
CA LYS A 249 -10.22 -15.13 -7.85
C LYS A 249 -8.71 -14.88 -7.75
N LYS A 250 -7.90 -15.59 -8.53
CA LYS A 250 -6.43 -15.40 -8.61
C LYS A 250 -6.08 -13.96 -8.96
N TYR A 251 -6.73 -13.37 -9.95
CA TYR A 251 -6.44 -11.99 -10.35
C TYR A 251 -6.85 -10.97 -9.27
N ILE A 252 -8.00 -11.15 -8.63
CA ILE A 252 -8.41 -10.29 -7.50
C ILE A 252 -7.39 -10.39 -6.35
N GLU A 253 -6.91 -11.60 -6.03
CA GLU A 253 -5.88 -11.80 -5.02
C GLU A 253 -4.56 -11.09 -5.38
N ILE A 254 -4.16 -11.11 -6.65
CA ILE A 254 -2.99 -10.36 -7.12
C ILE A 254 -3.21 -8.85 -6.94
N PHE A 255 -4.40 -8.32 -7.26
CA PHE A 255 -4.72 -6.90 -7.06
C PHE A 255 -4.70 -6.50 -5.57
N GLU A 256 -5.15 -7.38 -4.66
CA GLU A 256 -5.04 -7.16 -3.21
C GLU A 256 -3.58 -7.11 -2.76
N GLN A 257 -2.78 -8.08 -3.22
CA GLN A 257 -1.37 -8.16 -2.86
C GLN A 257 -0.53 -7.02 -3.45
N SER A 258 -1.04 -6.39 -4.52
CA SER A 258 -0.47 -5.18 -5.12
C SER A 258 -0.99 -3.88 -4.49
N PHE A 259 -1.76 -3.97 -3.41
CA PHE A 259 -2.33 -2.81 -2.70
C PHE A 259 -3.24 -1.91 -3.57
N ILE A 260 -3.94 -2.49 -4.54
CA ILE A 260 -4.90 -1.76 -5.38
C ILE A 260 -6.28 -1.82 -4.74
N VAL A 261 -6.72 -3.03 -4.40
CA VAL A 261 -8.03 -3.30 -3.79
C VAL A 261 -7.88 -4.12 -2.52
N TYR A 262 -8.96 -4.26 -1.78
CA TYR A 262 -9.10 -5.25 -0.71
C TYR A 262 -10.53 -5.77 -0.64
N ARG A 263 -10.67 -6.99 -0.13
CA ARG A 263 -11.96 -7.62 0.13
C ARG A 263 -12.32 -7.41 1.60
N LEU A 264 -13.52 -6.89 1.85
CA LEU A 264 -14.10 -6.79 3.18
C LEU A 264 -15.18 -7.87 3.35
N TYR A 265 -14.92 -8.82 4.23
CA TYR A 265 -15.85 -9.88 4.55
C TYR A 265 -16.90 -9.40 5.55
N PRO A 266 -18.16 -9.89 5.47
CA PRO A 266 -19.18 -9.51 6.44
C PRO A 266 -18.85 -10.09 7.80
N TYR A 267 -19.04 -9.28 8.84
CA TYR A 267 -18.86 -9.75 10.22
C TYR A 267 -19.77 -10.94 10.53
N SER A 268 -19.25 -11.94 11.22
CA SER A 268 -19.99 -13.07 11.71
C SER A 268 -19.40 -13.54 13.05
N THR A 269 -20.27 -13.77 14.03
CA THR A 269 -19.88 -14.38 15.31
C THR A 269 -19.35 -15.80 15.16
N ARG A 270 -19.60 -16.44 14.01
CA ARG A 270 -19.08 -17.77 13.66
C ARG A 270 -18.05 -17.62 12.55
N THR A 271 -16.77 -17.73 12.88
CA THR A 271 -15.61 -17.55 11.98
C THR A 271 -15.73 -18.36 10.68
N ARG A 272 -16.28 -19.59 10.74
CA ARG A 272 -16.49 -20.41 9.52
C ARG A 272 -17.49 -19.78 8.54
N ASN A 273 -18.50 -19.08 9.03
CA ASN A 273 -19.50 -18.43 8.18
C ASN A 273 -18.97 -17.13 7.57
N GLU A 274 -18.04 -16.46 8.22
CA GLU A 274 -17.38 -15.25 7.73
C GLU A 274 -16.61 -15.53 6.43
N LEU A 275 -15.80 -16.58 6.42
CA LEU A 275 -14.97 -16.95 5.27
C LEU A 275 -15.75 -17.52 4.08
N THR A 276 -16.99 -17.98 4.29
CA THR A 276 -17.83 -18.54 3.21
C THR A 276 -18.74 -17.53 2.54
N LYS A 277 -18.95 -16.36 3.15
CA LYS A 277 -19.80 -15.30 2.59
C LYS A 277 -19.06 -14.50 1.54
N THR A 278 -19.82 -13.97 0.58
CA THR A 278 -19.29 -13.12 -0.48
C THR A 278 -18.82 -11.79 0.09
N PRO A 279 -17.56 -11.38 -0.13
CA PRO A 279 -17.04 -10.11 0.34
C PRO A 279 -17.47 -8.95 -0.56
N LYS A 280 -17.45 -7.73 0.00
CA LYS A 280 -17.45 -6.49 -0.77
C LYS A 280 -16.04 -6.15 -1.24
N ILE A 281 -15.94 -5.40 -2.36
CA ILE A 281 -14.67 -4.92 -2.90
C ILE A 281 -14.52 -3.42 -2.67
N TYR A 282 -13.34 -3.00 -2.20
CA TYR A 282 -12.96 -1.60 -2.00
C TYR A 282 -11.58 -1.32 -2.58
N PHE A 283 -11.33 -0.08 -2.93
CA PHE A 283 -10.03 0.40 -3.38
C PHE A 283 -9.30 1.11 -2.23
N TRP A 284 -7.99 0.90 -2.12
CA TRP A 284 -7.15 1.60 -1.15
C TRP A 284 -7.04 3.10 -1.44
N ASP A 285 -7.27 3.51 -2.70
CA ASP A 285 -7.26 4.91 -3.11
C ASP A 285 -8.30 5.17 -4.19
N LEU A 286 -9.10 6.23 -3.99
CA LEU A 286 -10.17 6.58 -4.92
C LEU A 286 -9.67 7.33 -6.16
N GLY A 287 -8.58 8.08 -6.09
CA GLY A 287 -7.98 8.70 -7.25
C GLY A 287 -7.48 7.66 -8.25
N LEU A 288 -6.82 6.60 -7.74
CA LEU A 288 -6.42 5.46 -8.56
C LEU A 288 -7.64 4.76 -9.18
N ARG A 289 -8.69 4.51 -8.40
CA ARG A 289 -9.95 3.92 -8.90
C ARG A 289 -10.58 4.78 -9.98
N ASN A 290 -10.64 6.09 -9.80
CA ASN A 290 -11.22 7.03 -10.74
C ASN A 290 -10.40 7.12 -12.04
N ALA A 291 -9.08 7.03 -11.94
CA ALA A 291 -8.18 6.92 -13.10
C ALA A 291 -8.44 5.67 -13.94
N ILE A 292 -8.66 4.51 -13.30
CA ILE A 292 -8.96 3.24 -13.98
C ILE A 292 -10.24 3.34 -14.86
N ILE A 293 -11.25 4.06 -14.39
CA ILE A 293 -12.50 4.27 -15.17
C ILE A 293 -12.52 5.60 -15.94
N ASN A 294 -11.44 6.38 -15.84
CA ASN A 294 -11.30 7.71 -16.45
C ASN A 294 -12.47 8.65 -16.11
N ASN A 295 -12.82 8.75 -14.83
CA ASN A 295 -13.89 9.63 -14.36
C ASN A 295 -13.42 10.47 -13.16
N PHE A 296 -13.18 11.76 -13.42
CA PHE A 296 -12.77 12.76 -12.43
C PHE A 296 -13.82 13.89 -12.26
N GLU A 297 -15.06 13.60 -12.60
CA GLU A 297 -16.17 14.52 -12.41
C GLU A 297 -16.35 14.88 -10.92
N PRO A 298 -16.78 16.11 -10.61
CA PRO A 298 -17.13 16.50 -9.25
C PRO A 298 -18.15 15.55 -8.62
N ILE A 299 -18.04 15.29 -7.32
CA ILE A 299 -18.90 14.34 -6.59
C ILE A 299 -20.39 14.65 -6.78
N THR A 300 -20.75 15.93 -6.86
CA THR A 300 -22.15 16.40 -7.03
C THR A 300 -22.76 15.99 -8.37
N LEU A 301 -21.96 15.69 -9.38
CA LEU A 301 -22.40 15.30 -10.72
C LEU A 301 -22.33 13.77 -10.95
N ARG A 302 -21.87 13.02 -9.94
CA ARG A 302 -21.59 11.58 -10.10
C ARG A 302 -22.73 10.71 -9.59
N PRO A 303 -23.18 9.73 -10.38
CA PRO A 303 -24.19 8.76 -9.93
C PRO A 303 -23.65 7.79 -8.89
N ASP A 304 -22.33 7.58 -8.82
CA ASP A 304 -21.63 6.68 -7.88
C ASP A 304 -21.13 7.39 -6.60
N ALA A 305 -21.56 8.64 -6.35
CA ALA A 305 -21.12 9.45 -5.20
C ALA A 305 -21.28 8.71 -3.85
N GLY A 306 -22.39 8.01 -3.65
CA GLY A 306 -22.64 7.22 -2.44
C GLY A 306 -21.63 6.08 -2.25
N ALA A 307 -21.29 5.37 -3.32
CA ALA A 307 -20.30 4.29 -3.28
C ALA A 307 -18.88 4.82 -3.04
N LEU A 308 -18.53 5.98 -3.60
CA LEU A 308 -17.27 6.66 -3.31
C LEU A 308 -17.17 7.07 -1.85
N PHE A 309 -18.23 7.64 -1.30
CA PHE A 309 -18.28 8.04 0.11
C PHE A 309 -18.16 6.80 1.03
N GLU A 310 -18.88 5.72 0.74
CA GLU A 310 -18.76 4.46 1.48
C GLU A 310 -17.31 3.94 1.43
N ASN A 311 -16.71 3.86 0.25
CA ASN A 311 -15.31 3.39 0.12
C ASN A 311 -14.36 4.31 0.90
N PHE A 312 -14.53 5.62 0.81
CA PHE A 312 -13.68 6.58 1.51
C PHE A 312 -13.69 6.33 3.02
N ILE A 313 -14.88 6.30 3.63
CA ILE A 313 -15.02 6.09 5.08
C ILE A 313 -14.50 4.73 5.52
N ILE A 314 -14.91 3.64 4.83
CA ILE A 314 -14.49 2.28 5.17
C ILE A 314 -12.96 2.13 5.07
N THR A 315 -12.35 2.69 4.02
CA THR A 315 -10.91 2.62 3.81
C THR A 315 -10.14 3.43 4.86
N GLU A 316 -10.63 4.60 5.24
CA GLU A 316 -10.00 5.41 6.30
C GLU A 316 -10.05 4.69 7.66
N ILE A 317 -11.19 4.12 8.03
CA ILE A 317 -11.31 3.30 9.25
C ILE A 317 -10.36 2.10 9.18
N HIS A 318 -10.27 1.45 8.02
CA HIS A 318 -9.42 0.27 7.86
C HIS A 318 -7.93 0.62 7.98
N LYS A 319 -7.47 1.71 7.35
CA LYS A 319 -6.10 2.22 7.50
C LYS A 319 -5.78 2.56 8.97
N LEU A 320 -6.66 3.29 9.64
CA LEU A 320 -6.47 3.67 11.04
C LEU A 320 -6.37 2.47 11.96
N ASN A 321 -7.22 1.45 11.78
CA ASN A 321 -7.15 0.21 12.55
C ASN A 321 -5.86 -0.59 12.34
N ILE A 322 -5.20 -0.43 11.19
CA ILE A 322 -3.89 -1.06 10.92
C ILE A 322 -2.76 -0.28 11.61
N TYR A 323 -2.91 1.03 11.75
CA TYR A 323 -1.87 1.91 12.30
C TYR A 323 -1.94 2.08 13.82
N THR A 324 -3.06 1.76 14.47
CA THR A 324 -3.26 1.78 15.92
C THR A 324 -3.09 0.40 16.55
#